data_ffafc0a4c7f49f32861b6aaa10bcf79e
#
_entry.id   ffafc0a4c7f49f32861b6aaa10bcf79e
#
_cell.length_a   1.000
_cell.length_b   1.000
_cell.length_c   1.000
_cell.angle_alpha   90.00
_cell.angle_beta   90.00
_cell.angle_gamma   90.00
#
_symmetry.space_group_name_H-M   'P 1'
#
loop_
_entity.id
_entity.type
_entity.pdbx_description
1 polymer ?
#
loop_
_entity_poly.entity_id
_entity_poly.type
_entity_poly.pdbx_seq_one_letter_code
_entity_poly.pdbx_strand_id
1 'polypeptide(L)'
;MKKHVMVMATMMAMSACSVDAQSDGMVLVKGGTFQMGSPATEAERDADETQHEVTVQDFLMSPTEVSQQQYESVMGINPSELKGSNLPVENVTWYDAIAYCNALSQHEGLTPCYTINGTTVAWRLDANGYRLPTEAEWEYADRGGKQTPFSFGDYVHDSDANCYNAYGYNNDASGNWVNGYLHHTVEVTEFPANAYGLHNMHGNVAEWTWDWYAEYGTDTEEGRYKVVRGGGWNDFPKHIRSAYRSAFPADVPLYATGFRVVRSATTVSGERKSISAAMAKNPGGKVLIAYFSQTGNTDGLAQIIHEMTSYDIFRIERATPYSATYNSQGLYAEALTEYRNQTVPELKAYVPNLADYDVILLGYCNWWASIPAPVRSFLKHDDFSGKTIVPFCSMGGGRFGQTISAIAKLAPESVILKGLDVTYSSYDRTAIRTWLDGITAYQQTSGIRCVKQGDMKSDVFYSLNGQKVKEPHKGIYIINGEKRIVE
;
A
#
# COMPACT_ATOMS: atom_id res chain seq x y z
N MET A 1 -9.42 -70.01 -25.19
CA MET A 1 -9.29 -68.67 -25.78
C MET A 1 -9.29 -67.67 -24.61
N LYS A 2 -8.12 -67.27 -24.18
CA LYS A 2 -7.98 -66.22 -23.08
C LYS A 2 -7.77 -64.87 -23.76
N LYS A 3 -8.70 -63.92 -23.52
CA LYS A 3 -8.56 -62.54 -23.97
C LYS A 3 -7.72 -61.78 -22.97
N HIS A 4 -6.57 -61.26 -23.39
CA HIS A 4 -5.76 -60.31 -22.63
C HIS A 4 -6.34 -58.93 -22.84
N VAL A 5 -6.75 -58.29 -21.77
CA VAL A 5 -7.07 -56.85 -21.73
C VAL A 5 -5.79 -56.13 -21.35
N MET A 6 -5.30 -55.34 -22.27
CA MET A 6 -4.14 -54.47 -22.10
C MET A 6 -4.64 -53.15 -21.54
N VAL A 7 -4.36 -52.87 -20.26
CA VAL A 7 -4.62 -51.55 -19.65
C VAL A 7 -3.43 -50.64 -19.98
N MET A 8 -3.68 -49.66 -20.84
CA MET A 8 -2.73 -48.57 -21.09
C MET A 8 -2.82 -47.58 -19.93
N ALA A 9 -1.82 -47.58 -19.06
CA ALA A 9 -1.65 -46.52 -18.07
C ALA A 9 -1.01 -45.30 -18.76
N THR A 10 -1.78 -44.24 -18.91
CA THR A 10 -1.28 -42.91 -19.37
C THR A 10 -0.55 -42.29 -18.19
N MET A 11 0.78 -42.35 -18.19
CA MET A 11 1.61 -41.52 -17.31
C MET A 11 1.51 -40.08 -17.77
N MET A 12 0.76 -39.23 -17.02
CA MET A 12 0.94 -37.79 -17.07
C MET A 12 2.33 -37.49 -16.49
N ALA A 13 3.25 -37.09 -17.35
CA ALA A 13 4.51 -36.49 -16.91
C ALA A 13 4.21 -35.15 -16.29
N MET A 14 4.22 -35.05 -14.96
CA MET A 14 4.37 -33.78 -14.28
C MET A 14 5.76 -33.26 -14.65
N SER A 15 5.81 -32.26 -15.52
CA SER A 15 7.01 -31.47 -15.76
C SER A 15 7.36 -30.74 -14.46
N ALA A 16 8.31 -31.29 -13.71
CA ALA A 16 8.93 -30.55 -12.63
C ALA A 16 9.63 -29.35 -13.26
N CYS A 17 9.12 -28.15 -12.99
CA CYS A 17 9.76 -26.91 -13.36
C CYS A 17 11.10 -26.87 -12.59
N SER A 18 12.22 -27.06 -13.29
CA SER A 18 13.55 -26.87 -12.71
C SER A 18 13.75 -25.41 -12.43
N VAL A 19 13.90 -25.06 -11.15
CA VAL A 19 14.34 -23.73 -10.72
C VAL A 19 15.84 -23.67 -10.98
N ASP A 20 16.24 -23.01 -12.06
CA ASP A 20 17.64 -22.66 -12.27
C ASP A 20 17.97 -21.45 -11.41
N ALA A 21 18.63 -21.67 -10.27
CA ALA A 21 19.18 -20.58 -9.47
C ALA A 21 20.32 -19.90 -10.24
N GLN A 22 20.13 -18.63 -10.61
CA GLN A 22 21.22 -17.82 -11.17
C GLN A 22 22.14 -17.31 -10.04
N SER A 23 23.37 -16.94 -10.41
CA SER A 23 24.47 -16.61 -9.50
C SER A 23 24.28 -15.40 -8.59
N ASP A 24 23.16 -14.66 -8.71
CA ASP A 24 22.76 -13.47 -7.92
C ASP A 24 21.68 -13.75 -6.85
N GLY A 25 21.34 -15.02 -6.63
CA GLY A 25 20.29 -15.41 -5.66
C GLY A 25 18.86 -15.14 -6.10
N MET A 26 18.64 -14.65 -7.33
CA MET A 26 17.31 -14.43 -7.89
C MET A 26 16.70 -15.72 -8.43
N VAL A 27 15.37 -15.84 -8.33
CA VAL A 27 14.59 -16.95 -8.87
C VAL A 27 14.12 -16.61 -10.28
N LEU A 28 14.40 -17.49 -11.25
CA LEU A 28 13.83 -17.37 -12.59
C LEU A 28 12.37 -17.83 -12.58
N VAL A 29 11.44 -16.89 -12.71
CA VAL A 29 10.03 -17.16 -12.92
C VAL A 29 9.78 -17.25 -14.42
N LYS A 30 9.46 -18.47 -14.89
CA LYS A 30 9.09 -18.67 -16.30
C LYS A 30 7.74 -18.03 -16.57
N GLY A 31 7.72 -17.16 -17.57
CA GLY A 31 6.51 -16.49 -18.01
C GLY A 31 5.46 -17.44 -18.56
N GLY A 32 4.27 -16.95 -18.70
CA GLY A 32 3.12 -17.70 -19.17
C GLY A 32 1.84 -16.88 -19.13
N THR A 33 0.75 -17.51 -19.55
CA THR A 33 -0.59 -16.90 -19.49
C THR A 33 -1.35 -17.44 -18.29
N PHE A 34 -2.01 -16.54 -17.55
CA PHE A 34 -2.79 -16.89 -16.36
C PHE A 34 -4.06 -16.05 -16.26
N GLN A 35 -4.96 -16.47 -15.38
CA GLN A 35 -6.13 -15.70 -15.00
C GLN A 35 -5.78 -14.79 -13.82
N MET A 36 -5.58 -13.51 -14.08
CA MET A 36 -5.33 -12.48 -13.08
C MET A 36 -6.65 -12.02 -12.45
N GLY A 37 -6.65 -11.69 -11.17
CA GLY A 37 -7.86 -11.34 -10.42
C GLY A 37 -8.57 -12.56 -9.84
N SER A 38 -9.79 -12.38 -9.32
CA SER A 38 -10.56 -13.44 -8.66
C SER A 38 -11.84 -13.79 -9.41
N PRO A 39 -12.25 -15.09 -9.45
CA PRO A 39 -13.53 -15.48 -10.01
C PRO A 39 -14.67 -14.87 -9.18
N ALA A 40 -15.83 -14.64 -9.81
CA ALA A 40 -16.99 -14.04 -9.15
C ALA A 40 -17.50 -14.84 -7.93
N THR A 41 -17.11 -16.10 -7.83
CA THR A 41 -17.47 -17.03 -6.74
C THR A 41 -16.47 -17.01 -5.59
N GLU A 42 -15.32 -16.33 -5.72
CA GLU A 42 -14.34 -16.24 -4.65
C GLU A 42 -14.91 -15.45 -3.47
N ALA A 43 -14.79 -16.01 -2.28
CA ALA A 43 -15.29 -15.38 -1.06
C ALA A 43 -14.53 -14.08 -0.78
N GLU A 44 -15.22 -13.12 -0.18
CA GLU A 44 -14.65 -11.83 0.26
C GLU A 44 -13.92 -11.02 -0.82
N ARG A 45 -14.13 -11.34 -2.10
CA ARG A 45 -13.54 -10.59 -3.22
C ARG A 45 -14.04 -9.14 -3.26
N ASP A 46 -13.20 -8.24 -3.73
CA ASP A 46 -13.59 -6.87 -4.04
C ASP A 46 -13.98 -6.69 -5.54
N ALA A 47 -14.70 -5.63 -5.85
CA ALA A 47 -15.22 -5.42 -7.22
C ALA A 47 -14.11 -5.12 -8.25
N ASP A 48 -12.96 -4.64 -7.80
CA ASP A 48 -11.79 -4.28 -8.60
C ASP A 48 -10.86 -5.45 -8.95
N GLU A 49 -11.27 -6.68 -8.58
CA GLU A 49 -10.53 -7.92 -8.83
C GLU A 49 -11.12 -8.72 -10.01
N THR A 50 -11.69 -8.06 -11.01
CA THR A 50 -12.32 -8.75 -12.15
C THR A 50 -11.34 -9.66 -12.87
N GLN A 51 -11.67 -10.97 -12.92
CA GLN A 51 -10.80 -11.97 -13.53
C GLN A 51 -10.65 -11.76 -15.04
N HIS A 52 -9.42 -11.80 -15.53
CA HIS A 52 -9.08 -11.64 -16.93
C HIS A 52 -7.76 -12.35 -17.27
N GLU A 53 -7.56 -12.64 -18.55
CA GLU A 53 -6.35 -13.31 -19.00
C GLU A 53 -5.20 -12.32 -19.20
N VAL A 54 -4.02 -12.66 -18.64
CA VAL A 54 -2.79 -11.87 -18.76
C VAL A 54 -1.63 -12.78 -19.11
N THR A 55 -0.71 -12.31 -19.96
CA THR A 55 0.54 -12.99 -20.28
C THR A 55 1.71 -12.19 -19.72
N VAL A 56 2.55 -12.85 -18.92
CA VAL A 56 3.82 -12.30 -18.43
C VAL A 56 4.99 -12.93 -19.16
N GLN A 57 6.07 -12.17 -19.34
CA GLN A 57 7.33 -12.68 -19.91
C GLN A 57 8.17 -13.34 -18.80
N ASP A 58 9.25 -14.06 -19.18
CA ASP A 58 10.23 -14.55 -18.22
C ASP A 58 10.87 -13.38 -17.45
N PHE A 59 10.98 -13.50 -16.13
CA PHE A 59 11.66 -12.52 -15.28
C PHE A 59 12.36 -13.18 -14.10
N LEU A 60 13.32 -12.48 -13.52
CA LEU A 60 14.00 -12.86 -12.30
C LEU A 60 13.36 -12.12 -11.13
N MET A 61 13.06 -12.79 -10.02
CA MET A 61 12.47 -12.19 -8.81
C MET A 61 13.30 -12.53 -7.58
N SER A 62 13.49 -11.57 -6.69
CA SER A 62 14.05 -11.83 -5.37
C SER A 62 13.20 -12.87 -4.63
N PRO A 63 13.80 -13.93 -4.04
CA PRO A 63 13.04 -14.93 -3.30
C PRO A 63 12.33 -14.36 -2.07
N THR A 64 12.75 -13.21 -1.58
CA THR A 64 12.24 -12.56 -0.38
C THR A 64 11.92 -11.09 -0.64
N GLU A 65 11.21 -10.45 0.29
CA GLU A 65 11.19 -9.00 0.41
C GLU A 65 12.63 -8.47 0.60
N VAL A 66 12.87 -7.21 0.29
CA VAL A 66 14.16 -6.56 0.60
C VAL A 66 14.30 -6.44 2.12
N SER A 67 15.36 -7.05 2.67
CA SER A 67 15.63 -6.97 4.12
C SER A 67 16.19 -5.59 4.52
N GLN A 68 16.08 -5.26 5.80
CA GLN A 68 16.64 -4.02 6.35
C GLN A 68 18.15 -3.94 6.15
N GLN A 69 18.86 -5.06 6.30
CA GLN A 69 20.30 -5.11 6.05
C GLN A 69 20.64 -4.81 4.59
N GLN A 70 19.90 -5.39 3.63
CA GLN A 70 20.09 -5.12 2.22
C GLN A 70 19.81 -3.66 1.89
N TYR A 71 18.68 -3.12 2.40
CA TYR A 71 18.33 -1.74 2.17
C TYR A 71 19.36 -0.77 2.75
N GLU A 72 19.79 -0.97 3.99
CA GLU A 72 20.78 -0.13 4.66
C GLU A 72 22.16 -0.19 3.99
N SER A 73 22.57 -1.37 3.50
CA SER A 73 23.85 -1.53 2.79
C SER A 73 23.91 -0.73 1.48
N VAL A 74 22.78 -0.54 0.81
CA VAL A 74 22.67 0.17 -0.47
C VAL A 74 22.37 1.65 -0.28
N MET A 75 21.44 1.98 0.66
CA MET A 75 20.92 3.34 0.84
C MET A 75 21.58 4.11 1.99
N GLY A 76 22.35 3.43 2.86
CA GLY A 76 23.02 4.03 4.01
C GLY A 76 22.10 4.43 5.18
N ILE A 77 20.81 4.09 5.11
CA ILE A 77 19.79 4.38 6.13
C ILE A 77 18.85 3.19 6.30
N ASN A 78 18.21 3.09 7.47
CA ASN A 78 17.14 2.14 7.73
C ASN A 78 15.91 2.89 8.27
N PRO A 79 14.83 3.08 7.45
CA PRO A 79 13.65 3.84 7.83
C PRO A 79 12.65 3.03 8.68
N SER A 80 12.80 1.69 8.75
CA SER A 80 11.87 0.80 9.41
C SER A 80 11.64 1.16 10.87
N GLU A 81 10.43 0.99 11.37
CA GLU A 81 10.10 1.26 12.78
C GLU A 81 10.66 0.17 13.69
N LEU A 82 10.35 -1.10 13.42
CA LEU A 82 10.94 -2.22 14.12
C LEU A 82 12.27 -2.60 13.49
N LYS A 83 13.35 -2.64 14.28
CA LYS A 83 14.70 -2.91 13.79
C LYS A 83 15.07 -4.39 13.88
N GLY A 84 15.65 -4.91 12.80
CA GLY A 84 16.21 -6.27 12.73
C GLY A 84 16.78 -6.55 11.33
N SER A 85 18.03 -6.99 11.26
CA SER A 85 18.77 -7.15 10.00
C SER A 85 18.03 -7.97 8.94
N ASN A 86 17.40 -9.09 9.37
CA ASN A 86 16.68 -10.00 8.49
C ASN A 86 15.18 -9.71 8.38
N LEU A 87 14.67 -8.66 9.07
CA LEU A 87 13.30 -8.21 8.87
C LEU A 87 13.18 -7.49 7.54
N PRO A 88 12.00 -7.48 6.89
CA PRO A 88 11.78 -6.69 5.69
C PRO A 88 11.92 -5.20 6.00
N VAL A 89 12.45 -4.43 5.06
CA VAL A 89 12.37 -2.98 5.15
C VAL A 89 10.92 -2.55 4.99
N GLU A 90 10.48 -1.63 5.84
CA GLU A 90 9.15 -1.03 5.76
C GLU A 90 9.23 0.48 6.02
N ASN A 91 8.11 1.18 5.92
CA ASN A 91 8.06 2.62 6.08
C ASN A 91 8.86 3.36 4.98
N VAL A 92 8.83 2.80 3.79
CA VAL A 92 9.42 3.31 2.56
C VAL A 92 8.33 3.76 1.59
N THR A 93 8.57 4.85 0.87
CA THR A 93 7.72 5.30 -0.22
C THR A 93 7.97 4.48 -1.49
N TRP A 94 7.07 4.57 -2.47
CA TRP A 94 7.32 4.00 -3.79
C TRP A 94 8.58 4.61 -4.44
N TYR A 95 8.82 5.91 -4.26
CA TYR A 95 10.02 6.57 -4.78
C TYR A 95 11.30 6.08 -4.11
N ASP A 96 11.27 5.74 -2.81
CA ASP A 96 12.42 5.14 -2.11
C ASP A 96 12.73 3.75 -2.69
N ALA A 97 11.70 2.95 -2.98
CA ALA A 97 11.87 1.64 -3.62
C ALA A 97 12.46 1.77 -5.05
N ILE A 98 11.99 2.74 -5.84
CA ILE A 98 12.55 3.08 -7.17
C ILE A 98 14.02 3.51 -7.06
N ALA A 99 14.35 4.37 -6.09
CA ALA A 99 15.71 4.82 -5.85
C ALA A 99 16.64 3.66 -5.43
N TYR A 100 16.14 2.77 -4.56
CA TYR A 100 16.86 1.56 -4.18
C TYR A 100 17.18 0.66 -5.37
N CYS A 101 16.20 0.40 -6.25
CA CYS A 101 16.42 -0.40 -7.47
C CYS A 101 17.54 0.16 -8.32
N ASN A 102 17.60 1.47 -8.51
CA ASN A 102 18.68 2.13 -9.26
C ASN A 102 20.02 2.04 -8.54
N ALA A 103 20.05 2.29 -7.23
CA ALA A 103 21.27 2.24 -6.44
C ALA A 103 21.86 0.82 -6.39
N LEU A 104 21.02 -0.20 -6.20
CA LEU A 104 21.42 -1.60 -6.24
C LEU A 104 21.96 -1.99 -7.61
N SER A 105 21.30 -1.54 -8.69
CA SER A 105 21.79 -1.77 -10.07
C SER A 105 23.20 -1.20 -10.28
N GLN A 106 23.43 0.04 -9.82
CA GLN A 106 24.75 0.67 -9.91
C GLN A 106 25.80 -0.06 -9.07
N HIS A 107 25.43 -0.49 -7.86
CA HIS A 107 26.30 -1.23 -6.96
C HIS A 107 26.79 -2.54 -7.58
N GLU A 108 25.93 -3.20 -8.36
CA GLU A 108 26.24 -4.46 -9.05
C GLU A 108 26.73 -4.29 -10.50
N GLY A 109 26.99 -3.05 -10.94
CA GLY A 109 27.49 -2.77 -12.29
C GLY A 109 26.49 -2.98 -13.40
N LEU A 110 25.18 -3.00 -13.08
CA LEU A 110 24.09 -3.11 -14.03
C LEU A 110 23.60 -1.73 -14.49
N THR A 111 22.88 -1.69 -15.60
CA THR A 111 22.25 -0.46 -16.10
C THR A 111 20.97 -0.17 -15.32
N PRO A 112 20.87 0.95 -14.56
CA PRO A 112 19.66 1.32 -13.85
C PRO A 112 18.43 1.39 -14.76
N CYS A 113 17.30 0.85 -14.26
CA CYS A 113 16.07 0.80 -15.03
C CYS A 113 15.34 2.14 -15.06
N TYR A 114 15.56 3.03 -14.09
CA TYR A 114 14.73 4.21 -13.93
C TYR A 114 15.48 5.51 -14.12
N THR A 115 14.85 6.45 -14.82
CA THR A 115 15.23 7.87 -14.83
C THR A 115 14.19 8.63 -14.02
N ILE A 116 14.62 9.32 -12.95
CA ILE A 116 13.75 10.03 -12.01
C ILE A 116 13.87 11.53 -12.28
N ASN A 117 12.75 12.18 -12.57
CA ASN A 117 12.66 13.62 -12.78
C ASN A 117 11.48 14.20 -11.97
N GLY A 118 11.76 14.64 -10.75
CA GLY A 118 10.74 15.04 -9.80
C GLY A 118 9.81 13.89 -9.46
N THR A 119 8.52 14.05 -9.75
CA THR A 119 7.48 13.02 -9.54
C THR A 119 7.22 12.17 -10.78
N THR A 120 7.94 12.40 -11.87
CA THR A 120 7.90 11.58 -13.09
C THR A 120 9.04 10.58 -13.06
N VAL A 121 8.73 9.31 -13.24
CA VAL A 121 9.70 8.23 -13.36
C VAL A 121 9.54 7.57 -14.72
N ALA A 122 10.63 7.49 -15.49
CA ALA A 122 10.67 6.75 -16.73
C ALA A 122 11.40 5.42 -16.52
N TRP A 123 10.79 4.31 -16.93
CA TRP A 123 11.37 2.97 -16.91
C TRP A 123 11.86 2.59 -18.30
N ARG A 124 13.15 2.41 -18.43
CA ARG A 124 13.84 1.96 -19.64
C ARG A 124 13.73 0.43 -19.75
N LEU A 125 13.02 -0.03 -20.75
CA LEU A 125 12.80 -1.47 -20.99
C LEU A 125 14.03 -2.20 -21.53
N ASP A 126 15.02 -1.46 -22.05
CA ASP A 126 16.31 -1.99 -22.53
C ASP A 126 17.37 -2.13 -21.41
N ALA A 127 17.08 -1.66 -20.21
CA ALA A 127 17.96 -1.77 -19.05
C ALA A 127 17.88 -3.15 -18.40
N ASN A 128 19.02 -3.66 -17.91
CA ASN A 128 19.15 -4.98 -17.29
C ASN A 128 19.25 -4.94 -15.76
N GLY A 129 19.05 -3.76 -15.16
CA GLY A 129 19.12 -3.56 -13.72
C GLY A 129 17.87 -4.04 -12.98
N TYR A 130 17.83 -3.73 -11.68
CA TYR A 130 16.73 -4.01 -10.80
C TYR A 130 15.56 -3.04 -11.00
N ARG A 131 14.36 -3.54 -10.77
CA ARG A 131 13.11 -2.78 -10.84
C ARG A 131 12.06 -3.37 -9.90
N LEU A 132 10.97 -2.65 -9.69
CA LEU A 132 9.77 -3.21 -9.08
C LEU A 132 9.08 -4.17 -10.05
N PRO A 133 8.38 -5.21 -9.55
CA PRO A 133 7.52 -6.03 -10.38
C PRO A 133 6.35 -5.17 -10.91
N THR A 134 5.83 -5.51 -12.07
CA THR A 134 4.49 -5.09 -12.43
C THR A 134 3.47 -5.81 -11.56
N GLU A 135 2.25 -5.27 -11.44
CA GLU A 135 1.18 -5.93 -10.68
C GLU A 135 0.91 -7.35 -11.20
N ALA A 136 0.93 -7.53 -12.52
CA ALA A 136 0.72 -8.82 -13.16
C ALA A 136 1.87 -9.81 -12.88
N GLU A 137 3.12 -9.37 -12.92
CA GLU A 137 4.28 -10.20 -12.55
C GLU A 137 4.20 -10.62 -11.08
N TRP A 138 3.79 -9.69 -10.20
CA TRP A 138 3.65 -9.96 -8.77
C TRP A 138 2.59 -11.04 -8.52
N GLU A 139 1.36 -10.88 -9.07
CA GLU A 139 0.28 -11.85 -8.87
C GLU A 139 0.59 -13.21 -9.50
N TYR A 140 1.21 -13.22 -10.69
CA TYR A 140 1.65 -14.46 -11.34
C TYR A 140 2.64 -15.23 -10.47
N ALA A 141 3.62 -14.52 -9.91
CA ALA A 141 4.64 -15.08 -9.04
C ALA A 141 4.07 -15.56 -7.71
N ASP A 142 3.18 -14.76 -7.10
CA ASP A 142 2.51 -15.09 -5.85
C ASP A 142 1.69 -16.39 -5.97
N ARG A 143 0.90 -16.52 -7.01
CA ARG A 143 0.05 -17.70 -7.24
C ARG A 143 0.85 -19.00 -7.35
N GLY A 144 2.09 -18.97 -7.79
CA GLY A 144 2.89 -20.20 -7.95
C GLY A 144 2.21 -21.25 -8.83
N GLY A 145 1.43 -20.83 -9.85
CA GLY A 145 0.68 -21.70 -10.75
C GLY A 145 -0.69 -22.15 -10.24
N LYS A 146 -1.17 -21.66 -9.09
CA LYS A 146 -2.50 -21.97 -8.54
C LYS A 146 -3.53 -20.89 -8.86
N GLN A 147 -4.82 -21.27 -8.73
CA GLN A 147 -5.97 -20.35 -8.90
C GLN A 147 -6.77 -20.19 -7.59
N THR A 148 -6.29 -20.79 -6.50
CA THR A 148 -6.86 -20.65 -5.16
C THR A 148 -6.65 -19.22 -4.62
N PRO A 149 -7.40 -18.77 -3.61
CA PRO A 149 -7.23 -17.44 -3.01
C PRO A 149 -5.81 -17.17 -2.51
N PHE A 150 -5.09 -18.23 -2.09
CA PHE A 150 -3.70 -18.17 -1.63
C PHE A 150 -2.85 -19.21 -2.35
N SER A 151 -1.54 -18.99 -2.46
CA SER A 151 -0.61 -19.96 -3.07
C SER A 151 -0.51 -21.27 -2.30
N PHE A 152 -0.89 -21.31 -1.02
CA PHE A 152 -0.95 -22.50 -0.19
C PHE A 152 -2.35 -23.15 -0.16
N GLY A 153 -3.41 -22.55 -0.70
CA GLY A 153 -4.75 -23.15 -0.81
C GLY A 153 -5.91 -22.19 -0.60
N ASP A 154 -7.01 -22.73 -0.04
CA ASP A 154 -8.26 -21.99 0.12
C ASP A 154 -8.39 -21.27 1.47
N TYR A 155 -7.55 -21.58 2.45
CA TYR A 155 -7.59 -21.07 3.82
C TYR A 155 -6.20 -20.66 4.30
N VAL A 156 -6.14 -19.86 5.35
CA VAL A 156 -4.90 -19.40 6.00
C VAL A 156 -4.79 -20.02 7.38
N HIS A 157 -3.67 -20.69 7.64
CA HIS A 157 -3.28 -21.13 8.98
C HIS A 157 -2.15 -20.25 9.52
N ASP A 158 -1.94 -20.26 10.85
CA ASP A 158 -0.88 -19.47 11.48
C ASP A 158 0.54 -19.86 11.02
N SER A 159 0.70 -21.04 10.41
CA SER A 159 1.94 -21.52 9.82
C SER A 159 2.19 -21.08 8.37
N ASP A 160 1.22 -20.44 7.73
CA ASP A 160 1.25 -20.17 6.29
C ASP A 160 1.69 -18.74 5.97
N ALA A 161 1.30 -17.78 6.83
CA ALA A 161 1.56 -16.37 6.60
C ALA A 161 1.51 -15.54 7.90
N ASN A 162 2.28 -14.45 7.94
CA ASN A 162 2.21 -13.46 9.00
C ASN A 162 1.11 -12.43 8.69
N CYS A 163 -0.07 -12.62 9.27
CA CYS A 163 -1.20 -11.72 9.14
C CYS A 163 -2.07 -11.73 10.41
N TYR A 164 -3.05 -10.83 10.50
CA TYR A 164 -4.00 -10.83 11.62
C TYR A 164 -5.11 -11.86 11.37
N ASN A 165 -4.85 -13.12 11.68
CA ASN A 165 -5.74 -14.24 11.40
C ASN A 165 -6.82 -14.49 12.47
N ALA A 166 -7.26 -13.47 13.23
CA ALA A 166 -8.21 -13.65 14.34
C ALA A 166 -9.65 -14.07 13.92
N TYR A 167 -10.00 -14.01 12.64
CA TYR A 167 -11.36 -14.27 12.15
C TYR A 167 -11.44 -15.22 10.96
N GLY A 168 -10.31 -15.75 10.50
CA GLY A 168 -10.18 -16.60 9.32
C GLY A 168 -10.69 -15.97 8.04
N TYR A 169 -10.45 -16.70 6.98
CA TYR A 169 -10.97 -16.40 5.67
C TYR A 169 -12.31 -17.13 5.48
N ASN A 170 -13.30 -16.44 4.90
CA ASN A 170 -14.59 -17.00 4.52
C ASN A 170 -15.36 -17.69 5.66
N ASN A 171 -15.33 -17.12 6.89
CA ASN A 171 -15.96 -17.73 8.06
C ASN A 171 -15.50 -19.16 8.35
N ASP A 172 -14.29 -19.51 7.99
CA ASP A 172 -13.77 -20.85 8.29
C ASP A 172 -13.79 -21.08 9.80
N ALA A 173 -14.78 -21.88 10.25
CA ALA A 173 -14.95 -22.27 11.63
C ALA A 173 -14.00 -23.42 12.02
N SER A 174 -13.31 -24.03 11.06
CA SER A 174 -12.32 -25.08 11.29
C SER A 174 -10.98 -24.51 11.77
N GLY A 175 -10.83 -23.19 11.71
CA GLY A 175 -9.61 -22.51 12.04
C GLY A 175 -9.18 -22.81 13.47
N ASN A 176 -8.05 -23.43 13.61
CA ASN A 176 -7.26 -23.36 14.83
C ASN A 176 -6.81 -21.91 15.02
N TRP A 177 -7.70 -21.07 15.49
CA TRP A 177 -7.50 -19.68 15.86
C TRP A 177 -6.58 -19.59 17.09
N VAL A 178 -5.38 -20.05 16.98
CA VAL A 178 -4.43 -20.03 18.06
C VAL A 178 -3.55 -18.82 17.87
N ASN A 179 -3.96 -17.68 18.43
CA ASN A 179 -3.08 -16.58 18.85
C ASN A 179 -1.83 -16.28 17.98
N GLY A 180 -1.87 -16.55 16.66
CA GLY A 180 -0.72 -16.38 15.76
C GLY A 180 -0.42 -14.93 15.39
N TYR A 181 -1.20 -13.95 15.89
CA TYR A 181 -0.92 -12.55 15.61
C TYR A 181 0.33 -12.08 16.34
N LEU A 182 1.40 -11.92 15.58
CA LEU A 182 2.73 -11.59 16.11
C LEU A 182 2.91 -10.11 16.45
N HIS A 183 2.00 -9.23 15.98
CA HIS A 183 2.06 -7.78 16.17
C HIS A 183 3.26 -7.07 15.56
N HIS A 184 4.02 -7.73 14.69
CA HIS A 184 5.21 -7.17 14.05
C HIS A 184 5.60 -7.99 12.81
N THR A 185 6.51 -7.44 12.00
CA THR A 185 7.15 -8.16 10.90
C THR A 185 8.06 -9.29 11.42
N VAL A 186 8.20 -10.34 10.63
CA VAL A 186 9.11 -11.46 10.89
C VAL A 186 10.22 -11.51 9.84
N GLU A 187 11.19 -12.41 10.00
CA GLU A 187 12.29 -12.56 9.04
C GLU A 187 11.76 -12.88 7.64
N VAL A 188 12.45 -12.36 6.62
CA VAL A 188 12.04 -12.48 5.22
C VAL A 188 11.97 -13.92 4.68
N THR A 189 12.44 -14.91 5.47
CA THR A 189 12.39 -16.34 5.15
C THR A 189 11.60 -17.17 6.16
N GLU A 190 10.84 -16.54 7.08
CA GLU A 190 10.19 -17.24 8.19
C GLU A 190 9.13 -18.25 7.72
N PHE A 191 8.30 -17.88 6.76
CA PHE A 191 7.23 -18.73 6.27
C PHE A 191 7.66 -19.53 5.03
N PRO A 192 7.01 -20.69 4.76
CA PRO A 192 7.33 -21.56 3.62
C PRO A 192 7.24 -20.81 2.29
N ALA A 193 8.17 -21.08 1.39
CA ALA A 193 8.13 -20.58 0.04
C ALA A 193 7.00 -21.20 -0.77
N ASN A 194 6.44 -20.46 -1.73
CA ASN A 194 5.50 -20.99 -2.70
C ASN A 194 6.20 -21.92 -3.72
N ALA A 195 5.45 -22.42 -4.72
CA ALA A 195 5.98 -23.38 -5.71
C ALA A 195 7.10 -22.81 -6.59
N TYR A 196 7.28 -21.48 -6.64
CA TYR A 196 8.39 -20.83 -7.35
C TYR A 196 9.59 -20.52 -6.44
N GLY A 197 9.53 -20.87 -5.15
CA GLY A 197 10.61 -20.60 -4.20
C GLY A 197 10.57 -19.17 -3.63
N LEU A 198 9.41 -18.53 -3.63
CA LEU A 198 9.22 -17.17 -3.13
C LEU A 198 8.57 -17.19 -1.75
N HIS A 199 9.22 -16.54 -0.78
CA HIS A 199 8.76 -16.43 0.60
C HIS A 199 7.87 -15.21 0.81
N ASN A 200 6.98 -15.28 1.81
CA ASN A 200 6.17 -14.18 2.32
C ASN A 200 5.39 -13.40 1.25
N MET A 201 4.94 -14.08 0.19
CA MET A 201 4.08 -13.45 -0.82
C MET A 201 2.71 -13.04 -0.24
N HIS A 202 2.32 -13.64 0.89
CA HIS A 202 1.11 -13.36 1.65
C HIS A 202 1.47 -12.85 3.04
N GLY A 203 1.10 -11.62 3.38
CA GLY A 203 1.36 -11.03 4.70
C GLY A 203 2.77 -10.50 4.88
N ASN A 204 3.21 -10.36 6.11
CA ASN A 204 4.45 -9.75 6.57
C ASN A 204 4.54 -8.26 6.24
N VAL A 205 4.94 -7.86 5.03
CA VAL A 205 4.80 -6.50 4.53
C VAL A 205 4.07 -6.49 3.18
N ALA A 206 3.19 -5.53 2.98
CA ALA A 206 2.61 -5.25 1.68
C ALA A 206 3.70 -4.71 0.74
N GLU A 207 3.63 -5.02 -0.55
CA GLU A 207 4.71 -4.79 -1.49
C GLU A 207 4.33 -3.84 -2.61
N TRP A 208 5.16 -2.80 -2.80
CA TRP A 208 5.05 -1.87 -3.91
C TRP A 208 5.22 -2.58 -5.25
N THR A 209 4.31 -2.25 -6.21
CA THR A 209 4.45 -2.60 -7.62
C THR A 209 4.70 -1.36 -8.49
N TRP A 210 5.02 -1.56 -9.77
CA TRP A 210 5.21 -0.46 -10.73
C TRP A 210 3.92 0.30 -11.04
N ASP A 211 2.78 -0.40 -11.07
CA ASP A 211 1.57 0.07 -11.72
C ASP A 211 0.80 1.12 -10.90
N TRP A 212 0.14 2.05 -11.59
CA TRP A 212 -0.88 2.88 -10.99
C TRP A 212 -2.15 2.07 -10.73
N TYR A 213 -2.81 2.37 -9.61
CA TYR A 213 -4.11 1.76 -9.32
C TYR A 213 -5.17 2.33 -10.26
N ALA A 214 -5.68 1.48 -11.13
CA ALA A 214 -6.73 1.74 -12.11
C ALA A 214 -7.57 0.47 -12.34
N GLU A 215 -8.67 0.57 -13.08
CA GLU A 215 -9.38 -0.61 -13.56
C GLU A 215 -8.45 -1.46 -14.45
N TYR A 216 -8.59 -2.78 -14.35
CA TYR A 216 -7.81 -3.69 -15.19
C TYR A 216 -8.03 -3.41 -16.67
N GLY A 217 -6.96 -3.51 -17.44
CA GLY A 217 -6.97 -3.18 -18.86
C GLY A 217 -6.79 -1.69 -19.17
N THR A 218 -6.72 -0.84 -18.15
CA THR A 218 -6.36 0.58 -18.32
C THR A 218 -4.86 0.73 -18.21
N ASP A 219 -4.18 0.95 -19.33
CA ASP A 219 -2.74 1.26 -19.34
C ASP A 219 -2.59 2.78 -19.16
N THR A 220 -2.40 3.22 -17.92
CA THR A 220 -2.24 4.64 -17.59
C THR A 220 -0.82 4.96 -17.17
N GLU A 221 -0.24 5.99 -17.79
CA GLU A 221 1.04 6.55 -17.35
C GLU A 221 0.88 7.52 -16.19
N GLU A 222 -0.33 8.04 -15.94
CA GLU A 222 -0.60 9.01 -14.87
C GLU A 222 -1.59 8.45 -13.84
N GLY A 223 -1.31 8.68 -12.56
CA GLY A 223 -2.19 8.24 -11.47
C GLY A 223 -1.85 8.91 -10.13
N ARG A 224 -2.66 8.62 -9.11
CA ARG A 224 -2.50 9.14 -7.75
C ARG A 224 -2.02 8.10 -6.77
N TYR A 225 -2.48 6.88 -6.95
CA TYR A 225 -2.22 5.77 -6.04
C TYR A 225 -1.51 4.64 -6.78
N LYS A 226 -0.50 4.08 -6.15
CA LYS A 226 0.20 2.89 -6.64
C LYS A 226 -0.48 1.64 -6.17
N VAL A 227 -0.43 0.60 -6.99
CA VAL A 227 -0.85 -0.74 -6.56
C VAL A 227 0.16 -1.30 -5.57
N VAL A 228 -0.37 -1.83 -4.48
CA VAL A 228 0.38 -2.57 -3.46
C VAL A 228 -0.29 -3.92 -3.26
N ARG A 229 0.50 -4.97 -3.09
CA ARG A 229 0.03 -6.35 -3.09
C ARG A 229 0.50 -7.09 -1.83
N GLY A 230 -0.09 -8.26 -1.56
CA GLY A 230 0.32 -9.18 -0.52
C GLY A 230 -0.22 -8.92 0.87
N GLY A 231 -0.58 -7.67 1.19
CA GLY A 231 -0.94 -7.25 2.54
C GLY A 231 0.18 -7.38 3.56
N GLY A 232 0.00 -6.86 4.76
CA GLY A 232 1.00 -6.88 5.83
C GLY A 232 0.57 -7.72 7.04
N TRP A 233 1.45 -7.81 8.03
CA TRP A 233 1.22 -8.54 9.27
C TRP A 233 -0.03 -8.07 10.04
N ASN A 234 -0.44 -6.83 9.85
CA ASN A 234 -1.59 -6.19 10.48
C ASN A 234 -2.88 -6.25 9.65
N ASP A 235 -2.86 -6.97 8.53
CA ASP A 235 -3.98 -7.16 7.64
C ASP A 235 -4.71 -8.49 7.90
N PHE A 236 -6.00 -8.54 7.56
CA PHE A 236 -6.82 -9.75 7.68
C PHE A 236 -6.59 -10.69 6.47
N PRO A 237 -6.92 -11.98 6.59
CA PRO A 237 -6.79 -12.94 5.49
C PRO A 237 -7.38 -12.49 4.16
N LYS A 238 -8.50 -11.77 4.18
CA LYS A 238 -9.08 -11.15 2.98
C LYS A 238 -8.05 -10.33 2.19
N HIS A 239 -7.22 -9.57 2.89
CA HIS A 239 -6.32 -8.58 2.31
C HIS A 239 -4.99 -9.17 1.82
N ILE A 240 -4.68 -10.40 2.23
CA ILE A 240 -3.46 -11.11 1.80
C ILE A 240 -3.72 -12.11 0.68
N ARG A 241 -4.94 -12.14 0.08
CA ARG A 241 -5.25 -13.00 -1.08
C ARG A 241 -4.43 -12.60 -2.30
N SER A 242 -4.12 -13.57 -3.14
CA SER A 242 -3.39 -13.34 -4.40
C SER A 242 -4.01 -12.24 -5.27
N ALA A 243 -5.35 -12.15 -5.32
CA ALA A 243 -6.07 -11.19 -6.14
C ALA A 243 -6.30 -9.82 -5.47
N TYR A 244 -6.10 -9.71 -4.15
CA TYR A 244 -6.41 -8.47 -3.45
C TYR A 244 -5.47 -7.33 -3.85
N ARG A 245 -6.06 -6.17 -4.12
CA ARG A 245 -5.35 -4.97 -4.59
C ARG A 245 -5.49 -3.84 -3.58
N SER A 246 -4.38 -3.28 -3.12
CA SER A 246 -4.37 -2.06 -2.32
C SER A 246 -3.98 -0.85 -3.18
N ALA A 247 -4.50 0.33 -2.82
CA ALA A 247 -4.22 1.60 -3.49
C ALA A 247 -3.58 2.57 -2.48
N PHE A 248 -2.27 2.84 -2.61
CA PHE A 248 -1.55 3.70 -1.67
C PHE A 248 -0.89 4.90 -2.36
N PRO A 249 -0.83 6.08 -1.70
CA PRO A 249 -0.10 7.23 -2.20
C PRO A 249 1.38 6.91 -2.41
N ALA A 250 1.94 7.26 -3.57
CA ALA A 250 3.32 6.91 -3.93
C ALA A 250 4.38 7.59 -3.05
N ASP A 251 4.05 8.72 -2.45
CA ASP A 251 4.94 9.61 -1.67
C ASP A 251 4.72 9.54 -0.15
N VAL A 252 3.81 8.68 0.32
CA VAL A 252 3.53 8.49 1.75
C VAL A 252 4.16 7.18 2.22
N PRO A 253 5.13 7.22 3.16
CA PRO A 253 5.65 6.01 3.77
C PRO A 253 4.58 5.42 4.70
N LEU A 254 4.29 4.12 4.52
CA LEU A 254 3.29 3.42 5.30
C LEU A 254 3.93 2.29 6.10
N TYR A 255 3.44 2.13 7.31
CA TYR A 255 3.79 1.03 8.19
C TYR A 255 3.40 -0.31 7.55
N ALA A 256 4.23 -1.34 7.71
CA ALA A 256 4.07 -2.65 7.10
C ALA A 256 3.97 -2.62 5.56
N THR A 257 4.59 -1.63 4.91
CA THR A 257 4.70 -1.56 3.44
C THR A 257 6.17 -1.47 3.03
N GLY A 258 6.61 -2.48 2.33
CA GLY A 258 7.95 -2.67 1.78
C GLY A 258 7.91 -3.01 0.30
N PHE A 259 8.85 -3.81 -0.19
CA PHE A 259 8.91 -4.23 -1.59
C PHE A 259 9.87 -5.40 -1.80
N ARG A 260 9.74 -6.06 -2.94
CA ARG A 260 10.77 -6.95 -3.51
C ARG A 260 11.20 -6.47 -4.87
N VAL A 261 12.37 -6.93 -5.34
CA VAL A 261 12.93 -6.50 -6.61
C VAL A 261 12.84 -7.61 -7.65
N VAL A 262 12.75 -7.19 -8.91
CA VAL A 262 12.82 -8.08 -10.08
C VAL A 262 13.82 -7.56 -11.09
N ARG A 263 14.22 -8.43 -12.05
CA ARG A 263 14.95 -8.06 -13.25
C ARG A 263 14.27 -8.71 -14.46
N SER A 264 14.30 -8.03 -15.59
CA SER A 264 13.82 -8.61 -16.84
C SER A 264 14.80 -9.69 -17.31
N ALA A 265 14.31 -10.90 -17.61
CA ALA A 265 15.14 -11.96 -18.17
C ALA A 265 15.56 -11.64 -19.61
N THR A 266 14.73 -10.91 -20.35
CA THR A 266 15.02 -10.36 -21.67
C THR A 266 14.66 -8.88 -21.69
N THR A 267 15.51 -8.06 -22.31
CA THR A 267 15.26 -6.64 -22.49
C THR A 267 14.73 -6.35 -23.88
N VAL A 268 13.88 -5.35 -23.99
CA VAL A 268 13.30 -4.86 -25.25
C VAL A 268 13.52 -3.34 -25.34
N SER A 269 13.60 -2.79 -26.54
CA SER A 269 13.68 -1.33 -26.70
C SER A 269 12.35 -0.69 -26.33
N GLY A 270 12.40 0.44 -25.61
CA GLY A 270 11.23 1.21 -25.24
C GLY A 270 11.34 1.82 -23.86
N GLU A 271 10.33 2.59 -23.51
CA GLU A 271 10.21 3.30 -22.24
C GLU A 271 8.74 3.26 -21.78
N ARG A 272 8.51 3.09 -20.50
CA ARG A 272 7.22 3.32 -19.83
C ARG A 272 7.36 4.49 -18.86
N LYS A 273 6.31 5.26 -18.66
CA LYS A 273 6.34 6.39 -17.73
C LYS A 273 5.36 6.18 -16.58
N SER A 274 5.72 6.77 -15.47
CA SER A 274 4.89 6.88 -14.29
C SER A 274 4.89 8.34 -13.86
N ILE A 275 3.76 9.02 -14.01
CA ILE A 275 3.57 10.42 -13.74
C ILE A 275 2.61 10.54 -12.56
N SER A 276 3.02 11.17 -11.46
CA SER A 276 2.08 11.48 -10.38
C SER A 276 1.10 12.55 -10.85
N ALA A 277 -0.18 12.27 -10.73
CA ALA A 277 -1.22 13.26 -11.01
C ALA A 277 -0.99 14.51 -10.16
N ALA A 278 -1.27 15.67 -10.73
CA ALA A 278 -1.04 16.94 -10.06
C ALA A 278 -1.70 16.98 -8.68
N MET A 279 -0.95 17.45 -7.68
CA MET A 279 -1.45 17.63 -6.32
C MET A 279 -2.59 18.66 -6.29
N ALA A 280 -3.44 18.58 -5.25
CA ALA A 280 -4.55 19.53 -5.06
C ALA A 280 -4.09 20.99 -5.12
N LYS A 281 -4.84 21.82 -5.84
CA LYS A 281 -4.41 23.17 -6.24
C LYS A 281 -4.46 24.23 -5.13
N ASN A 282 -5.04 23.97 -3.95
CA ASN A 282 -5.27 24.97 -2.91
C ASN A 282 -4.64 24.60 -1.56
N PRO A 283 -3.40 24.98 -1.32
CA PRO A 283 -2.71 24.70 -0.06
C PRO A 283 -3.10 25.60 1.13
N GLY A 284 -3.96 26.59 0.95
CA GLY A 284 -4.38 27.54 2.00
C GLY A 284 -5.87 27.52 2.30
N GLY A 285 -6.56 26.42 1.96
CA GLY A 285 -8.00 26.33 2.02
C GLY A 285 -8.59 26.08 3.41
N LYS A 286 -9.92 26.14 3.49
CA LYS A 286 -10.69 25.89 4.70
C LYS A 286 -10.55 24.41 5.11
N VAL A 287 -10.36 24.17 6.40
CA VAL A 287 -10.15 22.83 6.97
C VAL A 287 -11.37 22.38 7.75
N LEU A 288 -11.79 21.13 7.55
CA LEU A 288 -12.84 20.46 8.31
C LEU A 288 -12.26 19.27 9.07
N ILE A 289 -12.61 19.11 10.33
CA ILE A 289 -12.45 17.88 11.10
C ILE A 289 -13.74 17.10 10.96
N ALA A 290 -13.75 16.04 10.15
CA ALA A 290 -14.89 15.11 10.01
C ALA A 290 -14.53 13.79 10.67
N TYR A 291 -15.32 13.29 11.63
CA TYR A 291 -14.93 12.10 12.36
C TYR A 291 -16.11 11.20 12.78
N PHE A 292 -15.83 9.90 12.81
CA PHE A 292 -16.70 8.89 13.43
C PHE A 292 -16.03 8.34 14.70
N SER A 293 -16.82 8.23 15.78
CA SER A 293 -16.38 7.64 17.04
C SER A 293 -17.52 6.88 17.71
N GLN A 294 -17.29 5.60 18.02
CA GLN A 294 -18.26 4.76 18.72
C GLN A 294 -18.05 4.75 20.24
N THR A 295 -16.80 4.63 20.68
CA THR A 295 -16.43 4.46 22.10
C THR A 295 -15.84 5.72 22.75
N GLY A 296 -15.76 6.81 22.00
CA GLY A 296 -15.22 8.10 22.48
C GLY A 296 -13.72 8.32 22.20
N ASN A 297 -12.94 7.29 21.82
CA ASN A 297 -11.50 7.47 21.60
C ASN A 297 -11.21 8.42 20.43
N THR A 298 -11.81 8.23 19.26
CA THR A 298 -11.63 9.14 18.14
C THR A 298 -12.24 10.52 18.42
N ASP A 299 -13.35 10.58 19.19
CA ASP A 299 -13.96 11.83 19.62
C ASP A 299 -12.98 12.68 20.46
N GLY A 300 -12.35 12.07 21.48
CA GLY A 300 -11.35 12.76 22.29
C GLY A 300 -10.19 13.31 21.47
N LEU A 301 -9.69 12.55 20.48
CA LEU A 301 -8.64 13.04 19.57
C LEU A 301 -9.14 14.20 18.69
N ALA A 302 -10.35 14.09 18.14
CA ALA A 302 -10.96 15.14 17.31
C ALA A 302 -11.17 16.45 18.11
N GLN A 303 -11.61 16.36 19.36
CA GLN A 303 -11.75 17.54 20.24
C GLN A 303 -10.40 18.19 20.54
N ILE A 304 -9.34 17.41 20.81
CA ILE A 304 -8.00 17.95 21.03
C ILE A 304 -7.51 18.69 19.77
N ILE A 305 -7.72 18.13 18.57
CA ILE A 305 -7.35 18.75 17.30
C ILE A 305 -8.14 20.07 17.14
N HIS A 306 -9.46 20.07 17.42
CA HIS A 306 -10.31 21.25 17.35
C HIS A 306 -9.84 22.35 18.32
N GLU A 307 -9.54 22.00 19.58
CA GLU A 307 -9.00 22.93 20.59
C GLU A 307 -7.67 23.57 20.13
N MET A 308 -6.80 22.81 19.46
CA MET A 308 -5.49 23.26 19.01
C MET A 308 -5.53 24.15 17.76
N THR A 309 -6.59 24.03 16.94
CA THR A 309 -6.64 24.63 15.58
C THR A 309 -7.82 25.57 15.37
N SER A 310 -8.90 25.41 16.15
CA SER A 310 -10.19 26.06 15.94
C SER A 310 -10.83 25.74 14.56
N TYR A 311 -10.44 24.67 13.89
CA TYR A 311 -11.06 24.23 12.65
C TYR A 311 -12.49 23.78 12.87
N ASP A 312 -13.35 23.95 11.86
CA ASP A 312 -14.70 23.43 11.89
C ASP A 312 -14.72 21.93 12.18
N ILE A 313 -15.69 21.46 12.96
CA ILE A 313 -15.77 20.06 13.39
C ILE A 313 -17.15 19.49 13.08
N PHE A 314 -17.17 18.27 12.53
CA PHE A 314 -18.39 17.53 12.17
C PHE A 314 -18.28 16.08 12.62
N ARG A 315 -19.26 15.62 13.40
CA ARG A 315 -19.36 14.24 13.83
C ARG A 315 -20.20 13.43 12.83
N ILE A 316 -19.60 12.39 12.26
CA ILE A 316 -20.28 11.43 11.39
C ILE A 316 -21.06 10.48 12.27
N GLU A 317 -22.39 10.41 12.13
CA GLU A 317 -23.27 9.55 12.91
C GLU A 317 -24.24 8.78 12.00
N ARG A 318 -24.46 7.49 12.29
CA ARG A 318 -25.52 6.73 11.63
C ARG A 318 -26.91 7.28 12.02
N ALA A 319 -27.84 7.25 11.08
CA ALA A 319 -29.26 7.57 11.36
C ALA A 319 -29.86 6.59 12.41
N THR A 320 -29.52 5.31 12.28
CA THR A 320 -29.82 4.29 13.31
C THR A 320 -28.52 3.98 14.07
N PRO A 321 -28.43 4.35 15.36
CA PRO A 321 -27.22 4.08 16.15
C PRO A 321 -26.91 2.59 16.24
N TYR A 322 -25.62 2.25 16.37
CA TYR A 322 -25.19 0.90 16.68
C TYR A 322 -25.73 0.42 18.03
N SER A 323 -25.82 -0.89 18.21
CA SER A 323 -26.07 -1.49 19.51
C SER A 323 -25.11 -0.94 20.57
N ALA A 324 -25.64 -0.61 21.74
CA ALA A 324 -24.79 -0.18 22.86
C ALA A 324 -23.97 -1.33 23.47
N THR A 325 -24.31 -2.58 23.15
CA THR A 325 -23.64 -3.77 23.70
C THR A 325 -22.41 -4.13 22.85
N TYR A 326 -21.23 -3.94 23.41
CA TYR A 326 -19.97 -4.28 22.76
C TYR A 326 -19.62 -5.76 22.98
N ASN A 327 -20.25 -6.64 22.22
CA ASN A 327 -19.98 -8.09 22.24
C ASN A 327 -20.24 -8.73 20.88
N SER A 328 -20.01 -10.04 20.78
CA SER A 328 -20.19 -10.85 19.57
C SER A 328 -21.63 -10.94 19.05
N GLN A 329 -22.63 -10.52 19.81
CA GLN A 329 -24.05 -10.50 19.43
C GLN A 329 -24.61 -9.09 19.20
N GLY A 330 -23.88 -8.05 19.62
CA GLY A 330 -24.24 -6.65 19.49
C GLY A 330 -23.45 -5.90 18.43
N LEU A 331 -22.87 -4.77 18.84
CA LEU A 331 -22.09 -3.86 17.97
C LEU A 331 -21.06 -4.60 17.09
N TYR A 332 -20.34 -5.55 17.68
CA TYR A 332 -19.28 -6.27 16.98
C TYR A 332 -19.81 -7.09 15.80
N ALA A 333 -20.90 -7.86 16.00
CA ALA A 333 -21.52 -8.64 14.92
C ALA A 333 -22.13 -7.74 13.84
N GLU A 334 -22.75 -6.63 14.25
CA GLU A 334 -23.36 -5.66 13.34
C GLU A 334 -22.29 -5.02 12.45
N ALA A 335 -21.24 -4.49 13.05
CA ALA A 335 -20.16 -3.81 12.33
C ALA A 335 -19.33 -4.78 11.45
N LEU A 336 -19.12 -6.03 11.88
CA LEU A 336 -18.48 -7.07 11.06
C LEU A 336 -19.35 -7.40 9.82
N THR A 337 -20.66 -7.49 10.01
CA THR A 337 -21.60 -7.72 8.90
C THR A 337 -21.55 -6.57 7.90
N GLU A 338 -21.52 -5.33 8.36
CA GLU A 338 -21.38 -4.15 7.51
C GLU A 338 -20.04 -4.12 6.76
N TYR A 339 -18.96 -4.48 7.44
CA TYR A 339 -17.66 -4.60 6.80
C TYR A 339 -17.66 -5.63 5.67
N ARG A 340 -18.16 -6.85 5.93
CA ARG A 340 -18.20 -7.94 4.93
C ARG A 340 -19.09 -7.60 3.74
N ASN A 341 -20.25 -7.01 4.00
CA ASN A 341 -21.24 -6.66 2.97
C ASN A 341 -20.94 -5.32 2.29
N GLN A 342 -19.86 -4.63 2.68
CA GLN A 342 -19.54 -3.29 2.20
C GLN A 342 -20.72 -2.31 2.31
N THR A 343 -21.48 -2.41 3.41
CA THR A 343 -22.70 -1.65 3.65
C THR A 343 -22.44 -0.15 3.67
N VAL A 344 -23.43 0.61 3.19
CA VAL A 344 -23.43 2.09 3.20
C VAL A 344 -24.66 2.54 4.00
N PRO A 345 -24.57 2.59 5.35
CA PRO A 345 -25.70 2.98 6.17
C PRO A 345 -26.07 4.46 5.98
N GLU A 346 -27.34 4.79 6.17
CA GLU A 346 -27.80 6.19 6.20
C GLU A 346 -27.15 6.94 7.35
N LEU A 347 -26.72 8.18 7.10
CA LEU A 347 -26.19 9.08 8.12
C LEU A 347 -27.30 10.02 8.65
N LYS A 348 -27.18 10.39 9.92
CA LYS A 348 -28.09 11.31 10.60
C LYS A 348 -28.07 12.71 9.98
N ALA A 349 -26.92 13.14 9.49
CA ALA A 349 -26.69 14.40 8.82
C ALA A 349 -25.45 14.31 7.94
N TYR A 350 -25.34 15.24 7.00
CA TYR A 350 -24.19 15.43 6.13
C TYR A 350 -23.63 16.84 6.32
N VAL A 351 -22.38 17.04 5.90
CA VAL A 351 -21.72 18.35 5.99
C VAL A 351 -22.42 19.36 5.07
N PRO A 352 -23.02 20.43 5.57
CA PRO A 352 -23.50 21.47 4.68
C PRO A 352 -22.34 22.07 3.92
N ASN A 353 -22.46 22.16 2.59
CA ASN A 353 -21.45 22.78 1.71
C ASN A 353 -20.03 22.20 1.88
N LEU A 354 -19.86 20.88 1.80
CA LEU A 354 -18.53 20.25 1.81
C LEU A 354 -17.60 20.87 0.75
N ALA A 355 -18.15 21.43 -0.33
CA ALA A 355 -17.41 22.16 -1.35
C ALA A 355 -16.57 23.31 -0.82
N ASP A 356 -16.96 23.94 0.30
CA ASP A 356 -16.22 25.07 0.91
C ASP A 356 -14.90 24.65 1.57
N TYR A 357 -14.68 23.36 1.76
CA TYR A 357 -13.49 22.82 2.43
C TYR A 357 -12.52 22.21 1.43
N ASP A 358 -11.26 22.57 1.53
CA ASP A 358 -10.18 22.02 0.70
C ASP A 358 -9.45 20.88 1.39
N VAL A 359 -9.41 20.88 2.73
CA VAL A 359 -8.72 19.89 3.55
C VAL A 359 -9.71 19.25 4.54
N ILE A 360 -9.73 17.93 4.55
CA ILE A 360 -10.56 17.12 5.46
C ILE A 360 -9.63 16.32 6.37
N LEU A 361 -9.60 16.68 7.66
CA LEU A 361 -9.02 15.82 8.68
C LEU A 361 -10.04 14.73 8.99
N LEU A 362 -9.83 13.53 8.45
CA LEU A 362 -10.81 12.44 8.52
C LEU A 362 -10.47 11.49 9.67
N GLY A 363 -11.29 11.53 10.73
CA GLY A 363 -11.12 10.75 11.95
C GLY A 363 -11.97 9.49 11.99
N TYR A 364 -11.39 8.36 12.40
CA TYR A 364 -12.13 7.09 12.55
C TYR A 364 -11.43 6.12 13.51
N CYS A 365 -12.15 5.10 13.93
CA CYS A 365 -11.58 3.92 14.57
C CYS A 365 -11.26 2.88 13.51
N ASN A 366 -10.11 2.21 13.62
CA ASN A 366 -9.77 1.10 12.72
C ASN A 366 -10.59 -0.13 13.11
N TRP A 367 -11.52 -0.56 12.24
CA TRP A 367 -12.30 -1.77 12.38
C TRP A 367 -11.96 -2.76 11.26
N TRP A 368 -11.52 -3.97 11.61
CA TRP A 368 -11.12 -5.03 10.67
C TRP A 368 -10.13 -4.56 9.60
N ALA A 369 -9.07 -3.86 10.05
CA ALA A 369 -8.07 -3.23 9.20
C ALA A 369 -8.66 -2.30 8.12
N SER A 370 -9.89 -1.79 8.31
CA SER A 370 -10.60 -0.95 7.34
C SER A 370 -11.34 0.20 8.02
N ILE A 371 -11.94 1.09 7.21
CA ILE A 371 -12.79 2.18 7.70
C ILE A 371 -14.16 1.66 8.12
N PRO A 372 -14.79 2.21 9.19
CA PRO A 372 -16.16 1.89 9.57
C PRO A 372 -17.18 2.27 8.48
N ALA A 373 -18.28 1.53 8.43
CA ALA A 373 -19.34 1.77 7.44
C ALA A 373 -19.89 3.21 7.40
N PRO A 374 -20.05 3.95 8.52
CA PRO A 374 -20.46 5.35 8.48
C PRO A 374 -19.43 6.26 7.76
N VAL A 375 -18.14 5.97 7.87
CA VAL A 375 -17.09 6.70 7.15
C VAL A 375 -17.18 6.41 5.65
N ARG A 376 -17.48 5.15 5.28
CA ARG A 376 -17.76 4.79 3.89
C ARG A 376 -18.95 5.55 3.34
N SER A 377 -20.04 5.69 4.12
CA SER A 377 -21.21 6.46 3.71
C SER A 377 -20.86 7.93 3.49
N PHE A 378 -20.07 8.53 4.38
CA PHE A 378 -19.60 9.90 4.25
C PHE A 378 -18.79 10.10 2.96
N LEU A 379 -17.81 9.23 2.67
CA LEU A 379 -16.98 9.32 1.47
C LEU A 379 -17.75 9.06 0.16
N LYS A 380 -18.84 8.29 0.20
CA LYS A 380 -19.68 8.02 -0.98
C LYS A 380 -20.72 9.08 -1.27
N HIS A 381 -21.05 9.92 -0.30
CA HIS A 381 -22.13 10.90 -0.43
C HIS A 381 -21.71 12.14 -1.22
N ASP A 382 -20.51 12.63 -0.95
CA ASP A 382 -20.02 13.92 -1.47
C ASP A 382 -18.85 13.71 -2.47
N ASP A 383 -18.57 14.78 -3.23
CA ASP A 383 -17.41 14.81 -4.13
C ASP A 383 -16.15 15.30 -3.39
N PHE A 384 -15.14 14.43 -3.34
CA PHE A 384 -13.83 14.70 -2.75
C PHE A 384 -12.76 15.05 -3.80
N SER A 385 -13.15 15.22 -5.07
CA SER A 385 -12.21 15.55 -6.15
C SER A 385 -11.43 16.83 -5.84
N GLY A 386 -10.10 16.74 -5.95
CA GLY A 386 -9.20 17.86 -5.68
C GLY A 386 -9.05 18.24 -4.21
N LYS A 387 -9.70 17.56 -3.27
CA LYS A 387 -9.54 17.79 -1.84
C LYS A 387 -8.35 17.01 -1.27
N THR A 388 -7.78 17.53 -0.19
CA THR A 388 -6.76 16.83 0.60
C THR A 388 -7.43 16.15 1.79
N ILE A 389 -7.26 14.83 1.91
CA ILE A 389 -7.71 14.04 3.05
C ILE A 389 -6.50 13.71 3.91
N VAL A 390 -6.57 14.04 5.20
CA VAL A 390 -5.53 13.71 6.17
C VAL A 390 -6.14 12.83 7.24
N PRO A 391 -5.91 11.52 7.20
CA PRO A 391 -6.54 10.59 8.12
C PRO A 391 -5.96 10.69 9.53
N PHE A 392 -6.82 10.54 10.55
CA PHE A 392 -6.39 10.25 11.90
C PHE A 392 -7.20 9.10 12.49
N CYS A 393 -6.53 8.18 13.18
CA CYS A 393 -7.14 6.92 13.57
C CYS A 393 -6.87 6.58 15.02
N SER A 394 -7.92 6.20 15.77
CA SER A 394 -7.75 5.50 17.04
C SER A 394 -7.82 3.99 16.80
N MET A 395 -6.86 3.23 17.31
CA MET A 395 -6.71 1.81 16.99
C MET A 395 -6.26 0.99 18.21
N GLY A 396 -6.43 -0.34 18.12
CA GLY A 396 -6.02 -1.31 19.14
C GLY A 396 -4.70 -2.02 18.84
N GLY A 397 -3.88 -1.50 17.90
CA GLY A 397 -2.57 -2.09 17.53
C GLY A 397 -2.37 -2.30 16.04
N GLY A 398 -3.43 -2.37 15.23
CA GLY A 398 -3.35 -2.63 13.78
C GLY A 398 -2.96 -1.42 12.92
N ARG A 399 -2.57 -0.29 13.52
CA ARG A 399 -2.24 0.95 12.78
C ARG A 399 -3.37 1.34 11.82
N PHE A 400 -3.05 1.83 10.62
CA PHE A 400 -4.03 2.13 9.59
C PHE A 400 -4.56 0.88 8.85
N GLY A 401 -3.79 -0.22 8.77
CA GLY A 401 -4.15 -1.38 7.94
C GLY A 401 -4.52 -0.92 6.52
N GLN A 402 -5.64 -1.42 6.00
CA GLN A 402 -6.16 -1.06 4.67
C GLN A 402 -7.06 0.20 4.65
N THR A 403 -7.14 0.97 5.74
CA THR A 403 -8.00 2.16 5.80
C THR A 403 -7.61 3.20 4.76
N ILE A 404 -6.31 3.39 4.52
CA ILE A 404 -5.80 4.33 3.50
C ILE A 404 -6.23 3.88 2.09
N SER A 405 -6.09 2.58 1.78
CA SER A 405 -6.55 2.01 0.52
C SER A 405 -8.07 2.16 0.35
N ALA A 406 -8.84 1.92 1.41
CA ALA A 406 -10.29 2.08 1.37
C ALA A 406 -10.70 3.54 1.09
N ILE A 407 -10.01 4.52 1.68
CA ILE A 407 -10.24 5.96 1.40
C ILE A 407 -9.85 6.26 -0.06
N ALA A 408 -8.69 5.79 -0.53
CA ALA A 408 -8.22 6.01 -1.89
C ALA A 408 -9.19 5.47 -2.94
N LYS A 409 -9.73 4.27 -2.72
CA LYS A 409 -10.73 3.63 -3.61
C LYS A 409 -12.08 4.37 -3.63
N LEU A 410 -12.47 5.02 -2.52
CA LEU A 410 -13.73 5.74 -2.41
C LEU A 410 -13.63 7.22 -2.83
N ALA A 411 -12.46 7.81 -2.74
CA ALA A 411 -12.18 9.19 -3.12
C ALA A 411 -10.94 9.24 -4.06
N PRO A 412 -11.00 8.62 -5.25
CA PRO A 412 -9.84 8.40 -6.12
C PRO A 412 -9.19 9.69 -6.63
N GLU A 413 -9.95 10.78 -6.71
CA GLU A 413 -9.48 12.09 -7.16
C GLU A 413 -9.01 13.01 -6.01
N SER A 414 -8.99 12.50 -4.77
CA SER A 414 -8.43 13.21 -3.61
C SER A 414 -6.91 13.02 -3.51
N VAL A 415 -6.26 13.82 -2.66
CA VAL A 415 -4.88 13.63 -2.24
C VAL A 415 -4.89 13.15 -0.79
N ILE A 416 -4.25 12.03 -0.48
CA ILE A 416 -4.15 11.54 0.88
C ILE A 416 -2.75 11.82 1.41
N LEU A 417 -2.65 12.53 2.53
CA LEU A 417 -1.39 12.80 3.22
C LEU A 417 -1.13 11.79 4.33
N LYS A 418 0.08 11.84 4.89
CA LYS A 418 0.47 11.02 6.04
C LYS A 418 -0.46 11.28 7.22
N GLY A 419 -1.11 10.22 7.68
CA GLY A 419 -2.04 10.26 8.81
C GLY A 419 -1.36 10.23 10.17
N LEU A 420 -2.19 10.39 11.22
CA LEU A 420 -1.83 10.18 12.62
C LEU A 420 -2.61 9.00 13.18
N ASP A 421 -1.94 7.98 13.68
CA ASP A 421 -2.56 6.89 14.42
C ASP A 421 -2.20 6.95 15.91
N VAL A 422 -3.19 6.68 16.75
CA VAL A 422 -3.03 6.64 18.21
C VAL A 422 -3.61 5.36 18.78
N THR A 423 -2.96 4.80 19.79
CA THR A 423 -3.45 3.60 20.47
C THR A 423 -4.52 3.99 21.49
N TYR A 424 -5.77 3.59 21.26
CA TYR A 424 -6.94 3.92 22.09
C TYR A 424 -7.04 5.42 22.38
N SER A 425 -6.92 5.82 23.66
CA SER A 425 -6.98 7.21 24.12
C SER A 425 -5.62 7.78 24.57
N SER A 426 -4.53 7.21 24.08
CA SER A 426 -3.17 7.69 24.38
C SER A 426 -2.84 8.92 23.53
N TYR A 427 -3.31 10.10 23.96
CA TYR A 427 -3.14 11.34 23.21
C TYR A 427 -1.87 12.08 23.64
N ASP A 428 -0.82 12.00 22.80
CA ASP A 428 0.35 12.86 22.94
C ASP A 428 0.13 14.18 22.20
N ARG A 429 -0.12 15.24 22.96
CA ARG A 429 -0.37 16.58 22.37
C ARG A 429 0.84 17.13 21.60
N THR A 430 2.06 16.71 21.93
CA THR A 430 3.28 17.11 21.18
C THR A 430 3.32 16.41 19.83
N ALA A 431 3.06 15.10 19.77
CA ALA A 431 2.96 14.37 18.51
C ALA A 431 1.83 14.91 17.63
N ILE A 432 0.67 15.20 18.22
CA ILE A 432 -0.47 15.82 17.50
C ILE A 432 -0.05 17.18 16.92
N ARG A 433 0.64 18.03 17.70
CA ARG A 433 1.11 19.34 17.21
C ARG A 433 2.08 19.18 16.06
N THR A 434 3.08 18.29 16.18
CA THR A 434 4.07 18.03 15.13
C THR A 434 3.40 17.58 13.83
N TRP A 435 2.39 16.70 13.95
CA TRP A 435 1.62 16.25 12.78
C TRP A 435 0.83 17.40 12.14
N LEU A 436 0.14 18.24 12.93
CA LEU A 436 -0.60 19.41 12.43
C LEU A 436 0.33 20.44 11.77
N ASP A 437 1.52 20.66 12.34
CA ASP A 437 2.52 21.56 11.76
C ASP A 437 3.02 21.04 10.41
N GLY A 438 3.15 19.69 10.27
CA GLY A 438 3.47 19.03 9.00
C GLY A 438 2.41 19.27 7.93
N ILE A 439 1.13 19.22 8.28
CA ILE A 439 0.02 19.53 7.35
C ILE A 439 0.09 21.00 6.93
N THR A 440 0.30 21.91 7.86
CA THR A 440 0.41 23.36 7.58
C THR A 440 1.62 23.64 6.68
N ALA A 441 2.76 23.01 6.93
CA ALA A 441 3.94 23.11 6.07
C ALA A 441 3.66 22.60 4.66
N TYR A 442 2.95 21.48 4.53
CA TYR A 442 2.51 20.98 3.22
C TYR A 442 1.60 21.98 2.50
N GLN A 443 0.63 22.57 3.20
CA GLN A 443 -0.24 23.61 2.66
C GLN A 443 0.55 24.85 2.19
N GLN A 444 1.63 25.21 2.88
CA GLN A 444 2.49 26.33 2.51
C GLN A 444 3.45 26.00 1.36
N THR A 445 3.90 24.74 1.25
CA THR A 445 4.91 24.31 0.27
C THR A 445 4.32 23.79 -1.03
N SER A 446 3.07 23.36 -1.06
CA SER A 446 2.37 23.02 -2.31
C SER A 446 2.05 24.27 -3.16
N GLY A 447 2.13 25.47 -2.58
CA GLY A 447 2.40 26.70 -3.31
C GLY A 447 3.89 26.81 -3.65
N ILE A 448 4.42 25.91 -4.50
CA ILE A 448 5.83 25.89 -4.90
C ILE A 448 6.19 27.29 -5.38
N ARG A 449 6.98 28.03 -4.59
CA ARG A 449 7.57 29.29 -5.06
C ARG A 449 8.64 28.94 -6.08
N CYS A 450 8.35 29.22 -7.36
CA CYS A 450 9.38 29.26 -8.38
C CYS A 450 10.39 30.34 -8.01
N VAL A 451 11.63 29.96 -7.79
CA VAL A 451 12.73 30.88 -7.54
C VAL A 451 13.53 31.01 -8.83
N LYS A 452 13.61 32.20 -9.41
CA LYS A 452 14.43 32.43 -10.61
C LYS A 452 15.90 32.32 -10.26
N GLN A 453 16.67 31.70 -11.10
CA GLN A 453 18.11 31.45 -10.91
C GLN A 453 18.95 32.70 -10.56
N GLY A 454 18.46 33.91 -10.85
CA GLY A 454 19.11 35.19 -10.55
C GLY A 454 18.99 35.67 -9.11
N ASP A 455 18.07 35.15 -8.32
CA ASP A 455 17.76 35.64 -6.97
C ASP A 455 18.49 34.90 -5.83
N MET A 456 19.37 33.92 -6.16
CA MET A 456 19.87 32.91 -5.25
C MET A 456 21.34 33.07 -4.83
N LYS A 457 21.83 34.28 -4.61
CA LYS A 457 23.28 34.56 -4.35
C LYS A 457 23.85 33.99 -3.02
N SER A 458 23.05 33.48 -2.10
CA SER A 458 23.49 32.98 -0.78
C SER A 458 22.87 31.64 -0.32
N ASP A 459 22.06 30.98 -1.15
CA ASP A 459 21.32 29.78 -0.74
C ASP A 459 22.18 28.52 -0.82
N VAL A 460 21.98 27.61 0.13
CA VAL A 460 22.59 26.29 0.12
C VAL A 460 21.57 25.29 -0.44
N PHE A 461 21.93 24.63 -1.53
CA PHE A 461 21.08 23.70 -2.24
C PHE A 461 21.40 22.26 -1.81
N TYR A 462 20.36 21.49 -1.56
CA TYR A 462 20.46 20.05 -1.39
C TYR A 462 19.52 19.37 -2.39
N SER A 463 19.99 18.28 -3.00
CA SER A 463 19.14 17.39 -3.77
C SER A 463 18.09 16.75 -2.84
N LEU A 464 17.05 16.14 -3.40
CA LEU A 464 16.00 15.46 -2.62
C LEU A 464 16.52 14.29 -1.79
N ASN A 465 17.72 13.76 -2.13
CA ASN A 465 18.43 12.74 -1.35
C ASN A 465 19.43 13.34 -0.34
N GLY A 466 19.37 14.65 -0.05
CA GLY A 466 20.17 15.32 0.97
C GLY A 466 21.60 15.67 0.58
N GLN A 467 22.02 15.46 -0.67
CA GLN A 467 23.37 15.82 -1.14
C GLN A 467 23.45 17.33 -1.45
N LYS A 468 24.49 17.99 -0.97
CA LYS A 468 24.75 19.40 -1.26
C LYS A 468 25.09 19.61 -2.74
N VAL A 469 24.34 20.47 -3.42
CA VAL A 469 24.49 20.81 -4.84
C VAL A 469 25.15 22.15 -4.96
N LYS A 470 26.29 22.21 -5.65
CA LYS A 470 27.03 23.47 -5.83
C LYS A 470 26.46 24.36 -6.94
N GLU A 471 25.95 23.77 -8.00
CA GLU A 471 25.36 24.45 -9.15
C GLU A 471 24.01 23.81 -9.47
N PRO A 472 22.90 24.35 -8.96
CA PRO A 472 21.60 23.79 -9.25
C PRO A 472 21.21 24.11 -10.69
N HIS A 473 20.80 23.08 -11.42
CA HIS A 473 20.14 23.20 -12.71
C HIS A 473 18.62 23.24 -12.49
N LYS A 474 17.84 23.44 -13.55
CA LYS A 474 16.37 23.35 -13.47
C LYS A 474 15.94 22.04 -12.78
N GLY A 475 15.20 22.16 -11.69
CA GLY A 475 14.79 20.99 -10.90
C GLY A 475 14.27 21.34 -9.50
N ILE A 476 13.94 20.32 -8.70
CA ILE A 476 13.47 20.46 -7.33
C ILE A 476 14.64 20.24 -6.36
N TYR A 477 14.82 21.19 -5.45
CA TYR A 477 15.87 21.16 -4.42
C TYR A 477 15.32 21.48 -3.04
N ILE A 478 16.06 21.11 -2.00
CA ILE A 478 15.84 21.62 -0.64
C ILE A 478 16.75 22.85 -0.48
N ILE A 479 16.13 24.01 -0.29
CA ILE A 479 16.82 25.28 -0.12
C ILE A 479 16.41 25.84 1.24
N ASN A 480 17.37 26.00 2.14
CA ASN A 480 17.12 26.47 3.52
C ASN A 480 16.05 25.66 4.25
N GLY A 481 16.02 24.33 4.02
CA GLY A 481 15.07 23.41 4.63
C GLY A 481 13.70 23.30 3.93
N GLU A 482 13.47 24.05 2.85
CA GLU A 482 12.22 24.04 2.08
C GLU A 482 12.41 23.43 0.69
N LYS A 483 11.43 22.65 0.20
CA LYS A 483 11.40 22.21 -1.20
C LYS A 483 11.10 23.39 -2.13
N ARG A 484 11.98 23.66 -3.09
CA ARG A 484 11.80 24.74 -4.09
C ARG A 484 12.14 24.24 -5.48
N ILE A 485 11.46 24.79 -6.49
CA ILE A 485 11.82 24.58 -7.91
C ILE A 485 12.79 25.66 -8.31
N VAL A 486 13.90 25.24 -8.94
CA VAL A 486 14.84 26.12 -9.67
C VAL A 486 14.45 26.04 -11.15
N GLU A 487 14.08 27.17 -11.76
CA GLU A 487 13.72 27.31 -13.18
C GLU A 487 14.92 27.65 -14.06
#